data_502351eac7f70560bdc3d7702fbe8a49
#
_entry.id   502351eac7f70560bdc3d7702fbe8a49
#
_cell.length_a   1.000
_cell.length_b   1.000
_cell.length_c   1.000
_cell.angle_alpha   90.00
_cell.angle_beta   90.00
_cell.angle_gamma   90.00
#
_symmetry.space_group_name_H-M   'P 1'
#
loop_
_entity.id
_entity.type
_entity.pdbx_description
1 polymer ?
#
loop_
_entity_poly.entity_id
_entity_poly.type
_entity_poly.pdbx_seq_one_letter_code
_entity_poly.pdbx_strand_id
1 'polypeptide(L)'
;MNTPNKLPAEERRAATVDAVIELAAGHDPGEITTTVIAKHMGVTQGALFKHFPTKDAILEAVMAWVADRLLSRIDRAAKAAPTSSAGLEAMFLAHTGFVAEHPGVPRMMFGELQRAGSTAPKRAASMLLRHYAERLHYLLETGRKSGEFDHGLDVDAAATLFVGSIQGLVMQALIVGDVQRIRRDAPRVFAIYLRGITKGRA
;
A
#
# COMPACT_ATOMS: atom_id res chain seq x y z
N MET A 1 5.31 3.05 42.87
CA MET A 1 5.48 1.87 42.00
C MET A 1 4.38 1.92 40.96
N ASN A 2 4.67 2.42 39.75
CA ASN A 2 3.68 2.49 38.67
C ASN A 2 3.51 1.07 38.08
N THR A 3 2.35 0.47 38.28
CA THR A 3 1.96 -0.77 37.61
C THR A 3 1.97 -0.50 36.11
N PRO A 4 2.69 -1.30 35.27
CA PRO A 4 2.65 -1.09 33.83
C PRO A 4 1.22 -1.28 33.34
N ASN A 5 0.65 -0.20 32.77
CA ASN A 5 -0.69 -0.17 32.20
C ASN A 5 -0.80 -1.31 31.19
N LYS A 6 -1.57 -2.35 31.52
CA LYS A 6 -1.69 -3.57 30.74
C LYS A 6 -2.68 -3.28 29.61
N LEU A 7 -2.17 -2.71 28.49
CA LEU A 7 -2.98 -2.51 27.29
C LEU A 7 -3.71 -3.81 26.92
N PRO A 8 -4.96 -3.75 26.48
CA PRO A 8 -5.70 -4.86 25.89
C PRO A 8 -4.87 -5.57 24.78
N ALA A 9 -5.14 -6.83 24.53
CA ALA A 9 -4.39 -7.61 23.55
C ALA A 9 -4.43 -6.98 22.14
N GLU A 10 -5.58 -6.45 21.77
CA GLU A 10 -5.79 -5.78 20.48
C GLU A 10 -4.97 -4.49 20.35
N GLU A 11 -4.95 -3.66 21.38
CA GLU A 11 -4.14 -2.44 21.41
C GLU A 11 -2.63 -2.74 21.35
N ARG A 12 -2.19 -3.85 21.95
CA ARG A 12 -0.80 -4.28 21.83
C ARG A 12 -0.45 -4.77 20.44
N ARG A 13 -1.38 -5.46 19.78
CA ARG A 13 -1.20 -5.86 18.39
C ARG A 13 -1.10 -4.64 17.47
N ALA A 14 -1.97 -3.66 17.64
CA ALA A 14 -1.93 -2.40 16.89
C ALA A 14 -0.62 -1.65 17.13
N ALA A 15 -0.21 -1.46 18.40
CA ALA A 15 1.05 -0.81 18.74
C ALA A 15 2.28 -1.54 18.16
N THR A 16 2.22 -2.88 18.03
CA THR A 16 3.31 -3.63 17.37
C THR A 16 3.36 -3.33 15.88
N VAL A 17 2.22 -3.26 15.21
CA VAL A 17 2.14 -2.89 13.78
C VAL A 17 2.69 -1.48 13.56
N ASP A 18 2.27 -0.52 14.38
CA ASP A 18 2.74 0.87 14.29
C ASP A 18 4.26 0.95 14.48
N ALA A 19 4.80 0.27 15.48
CA ALA A 19 6.24 0.20 15.74
C ALA A 19 7.04 -0.37 14.55
N VAL A 20 6.50 -1.39 13.87
CA VAL A 20 7.15 -1.95 12.66
C VAL A 20 7.12 -0.97 11.50
N ILE A 21 6.02 -0.25 11.31
CA ILE A 21 5.89 0.76 10.23
C ILE A 21 6.86 1.92 10.48
N GLU A 22 6.98 2.39 11.72
CA GLU A 22 7.94 3.41 12.12
C GLU A 22 9.39 2.98 11.87
N LEU A 23 9.76 1.77 12.34
CA LEU A 23 11.09 1.20 12.12
C LEU A 23 11.41 1.08 10.62
N ALA A 24 10.46 0.62 9.82
CA ALA A 24 10.65 0.41 8.39
C ALA A 24 10.86 1.73 7.61
N ALA A 25 10.50 2.86 8.17
CA ALA A 25 10.78 4.16 7.56
C ALA A 25 12.28 4.50 7.55
N GLY A 26 13.04 4.03 8.56
CA GLY A 26 14.44 4.38 8.77
C GLY A 26 15.44 3.22 8.78
N HIS A 27 14.98 1.96 8.73
CA HIS A 27 15.84 0.78 8.81
C HIS A 27 15.67 -0.12 7.58
N ASP A 28 16.68 -0.90 7.28
CA ASP A 28 16.56 -1.95 6.28
C ASP A 28 15.60 -3.04 6.76
N PRO A 29 14.71 -3.56 5.88
CA PRO A 29 13.72 -4.57 6.26
C PRO A 29 14.34 -5.83 6.90
N GLY A 30 15.56 -6.20 6.49
CA GLY A 30 16.30 -7.32 7.06
C GLY A 30 16.70 -7.11 8.53
N GLU A 31 16.97 -5.89 8.93
CA GLU A 31 17.40 -5.50 10.28
C GLU A 31 16.24 -5.39 11.27
N ILE A 32 14.99 -5.32 10.79
CA ILE A 32 13.80 -5.29 11.64
C ILE A 32 13.53 -6.68 12.19
N THR A 33 14.27 -7.02 13.26
CA THR A 33 14.12 -8.29 13.99
C THR A 33 13.09 -8.15 15.12
N THR A 34 12.59 -9.27 15.65
CA THR A 34 11.68 -9.25 16.82
C THR A 34 12.34 -8.63 18.05
N THR A 35 13.67 -8.72 18.17
CA THR A 35 14.45 -8.05 19.22
C THR A 35 14.42 -6.53 19.04
N VAL A 36 14.63 -6.04 17.81
CA VAL A 36 14.58 -4.60 17.48
C VAL A 36 13.17 -4.04 17.74
N ILE A 37 12.13 -4.76 17.31
CA ILE A 37 10.73 -4.36 17.53
C ILE A 37 10.45 -4.28 19.05
N ALA A 38 10.78 -5.32 19.82
CA ALA A 38 10.55 -5.34 21.25
C ALA A 38 11.29 -4.19 21.97
N LYS A 39 12.54 -3.92 21.58
CA LYS A 39 13.34 -2.80 22.10
C LYS A 39 12.71 -1.45 21.79
N HIS A 40 12.25 -1.24 20.56
CA HIS A 40 11.57 0.00 20.14
C HIS A 40 10.29 0.25 20.94
N MET A 41 9.53 -0.81 21.22
CA MET A 41 8.30 -0.75 22.02
C MET A 41 8.54 -0.67 23.55
N GLY A 42 9.78 -0.79 24.03
CA GLY A 42 10.09 -0.83 25.46
C GLY A 42 9.56 -2.08 26.18
N VAL A 43 9.42 -3.20 25.46
CA VAL A 43 8.95 -4.49 26.01
C VAL A 43 9.99 -5.60 25.85
N THR A 44 9.79 -6.72 26.54
CA THR A 44 10.62 -7.90 26.31
C THR A 44 10.18 -8.65 25.05
N GLN A 45 11.11 -9.35 24.40
CA GLN A 45 10.80 -10.21 23.25
C GLN A 45 9.78 -11.30 23.62
N GLY A 46 9.83 -11.83 24.85
CA GLY A 46 8.83 -12.78 25.36
C GLY A 46 7.43 -12.18 25.47
N ALA A 47 7.32 -10.88 25.79
CA ALA A 47 6.03 -10.19 25.79
C ALA A 47 5.48 -10.01 24.37
N LEU A 48 6.34 -9.75 23.38
CA LEU A 48 5.96 -9.67 21.97
C LEU A 48 5.43 -11.02 21.46
N PHE A 49 6.13 -12.12 21.79
CA PHE A 49 5.73 -13.48 21.37
C PHE A 49 4.40 -13.97 21.95
N LYS A 50 3.92 -13.38 23.06
CA LYS A 50 2.57 -13.68 23.57
C LYS A 50 1.45 -13.23 22.60
N HIS A 51 1.73 -12.24 21.75
CA HIS A 51 0.75 -11.67 20.81
C HIS A 51 1.02 -12.08 19.36
N PHE A 52 2.28 -12.38 19.03
CA PHE A 52 2.71 -12.78 17.69
C PHE A 52 3.72 -13.94 17.81
N PRO A 53 3.32 -15.16 17.47
CA PRO A 53 4.17 -16.34 17.67
C PRO A 53 5.43 -16.35 16.78
N THR A 54 5.40 -15.59 15.67
CA THR A 54 6.51 -15.51 14.71
C THR A 54 6.67 -14.10 14.13
N LYS A 55 7.83 -13.81 13.53
CA LYS A 55 8.03 -12.58 12.76
C LYS A 55 7.08 -12.52 11.57
N ASP A 56 6.81 -13.63 10.91
CA ASP A 56 5.86 -13.67 9.78
C ASP A 56 4.43 -13.30 10.20
N ALA A 57 4.00 -13.69 11.42
CA ALA A 57 2.71 -13.25 11.96
C ALA A 57 2.63 -11.73 12.20
N ILE A 58 3.75 -11.10 12.58
CA ILE A 58 3.83 -9.64 12.68
C ILE A 58 3.72 -9.00 11.29
N LEU A 59 4.49 -9.50 10.31
CA LEU A 59 4.48 -8.96 8.94
C LEU A 59 3.12 -9.17 8.27
N GLU A 60 2.45 -10.29 8.53
CA GLU A 60 1.07 -10.53 8.08
C GLU A 60 0.10 -9.48 8.65
N ALA A 61 0.21 -9.18 9.95
CA ALA A 61 -0.61 -8.13 10.58
C ALA A 61 -0.31 -6.73 10.00
N VAL A 62 0.96 -6.42 9.70
CA VAL A 62 1.34 -5.19 8.99
C VAL A 62 0.70 -5.14 7.61
N MET A 63 0.72 -6.24 6.84
CA MET A 63 0.08 -6.29 5.52
C MET A 63 -1.44 -6.16 5.60
N ALA A 64 -2.08 -6.72 6.63
CA ALA A 64 -3.51 -6.54 6.86
C ALA A 64 -3.84 -5.07 7.18
N TRP A 65 -3.04 -4.40 8.01
CA TRP A 65 -3.16 -2.98 8.31
C TRP A 65 -3.00 -2.12 7.04
N VAL A 66 -1.99 -2.42 6.21
CA VAL A 66 -1.77 -1.73 4.93
C VAL A 66 -2.99 -1.90 4.01
N ALA A 67 -3.51 -3.13 3.91
CA ALA A 67 -4.68 -3.41 3.09
C ALA A 67 -5.90 -2.61 3.55
N ASP A 68 -6.22 -2.63 4.85
CA ASP A 68 -7.35 -1.90 5.41
C ASP A 68 -7.23 -0.39 5.16
N ARG A 69 -6.08 0.21 5.51
CA ARG A 69 -5.85 1.65 5.39
C ARG A 69 -5.83 2.13 3.94
N LEU A 70 -5.12 1.40 3.07
CA LEU A 70 -5.02 1.77 1.66
C LEU A 70 -6.37 1.61 0.96
N LEU A 71 -7.04 0.44 1.09
CA LEU A 71 -8.32 0.19 0.44
C LEU A 71 -9.40 1.16 0.92
N SER A 72 -9.51 1.40 2.23
CA SER A 72 -10.44 2.38 2.78
C SER A 72 -10.18 3.80 2.27
N ARG A 73 -8.91 4.18 2.08
CA ARG A 73 -8.52 5.50 1.58
C ARG A 73 -8.89 5.68 0.12
N ILE A 74 -8.59 4.69 -0.74
CA ILE A 74 -8.92 4.76 -2.16
C ILE A 74 -10.43 4.66 -2.40
N ASP A 75 -11.15 3.85 -1.62
CA ASP A 75 -12.61 3.73 -1.71
C ASP A 75 -13.29 5.07 -1.40
N ARG A 76 -12.88 5.75 -0.34
CA ARG A 76 -13.40 7.08 0.00
C ARG A 76 -13.11 8.11 -1.09
N ALA A 77 -11.89 8.09 -1.62
CA ALA A 77 -11.47 9.01 -2.67
C ALA A 77 -12.27 8.78 -3.97
N ALA A 78 -12.39 7.54 -4.41
CA ALA A 78 -13.14 7.19 -5.63
C ALA A 78 -14.64 7.45 -5.47
N LYS A 79 -15.24 7.16 -4.30
CA LYS A 79 -16.67 7.37 -4.06
C LYS A 79 -17.09 8.85 -4.07
N ALA A 80 -16.18 9.75 -3.72
CA ALA A 80 -16.43 11.20 -3.73
C ALA A 80 -16.34 11.81 -5.13
N ALA A 81 -15.85 11.07 -6.12
CA ALA A 81 -15.60 11.57 -7.47
C ALA A 81 -16.88 11.54 -8.34
N PRO A 82 -17.11 12.57 -9.18
CA PRO A 82 -18.32 12.68 -10.00
C PRO A 82 -18.29 11.82 -11.28
N THR A 83 -17.11 11.38 -11.72
CA THR A 83 -16.91 10.64 -12.97
C THR A 83 -15.91 9.50 -12.78
N SER A 84 -15.85 8.54 -13.70
CA SER A 84 -14.88 7.44 -13.66
C SER A 84 -13.45 7.92 -13.75
N SER A 85 -13.16 8.89 -14.61
CA SER A 85 -11.84 9.51 -14.76
C SER A 85 -11.39 10.23 -13.48
N ALA A 86 -12.28 11.03 -12.87
CA ALA A 86 -11.99 11.66 -11.58
C ALA A 86 -11.82 10.63 -10.46
N GLY A 87 -12.55 9.51 -10.49
CA GLY A 87 -12.41 8.39 -9.55
C GLY A 87 -11.05 7.73 -9.66
N LEU A 88 -10.57 7.44 -10.87
CA LEU A 88 -9.24 6.89 -11.10
C LEU A 88 -8.14 7.87 -10.64
N GLU A 89 -8.28 9.18 -10.91
CA GLU A 89 -7.33 10.18 -10.45
C GLU A 89 -7.27 10.22 -8.91
N ALA A 90 -8.43 10.30 -8.27
CA ALA A 90 -8.52 10.33 -6.82
C ALA A 90 -7.91 9.07 -6.18
N MET A 91 -8.14 7.91 -6.77
CA MET A 91 -7.56 6.63 -6.35
C MET A 91 -6.03 6.61 -6.52
N PHE A 92 -5.51 7.12 -7.66
CA PHE A 92 -4.08 7.21 -7.93
C PHE A 92 -3.37 8.11 -6.92
N LEU A 93 -3.92 9.31 -6.69
CA LEU A 93 -3.36 10.30 -5.77
C LEU A 93 -3.49 9.85 -4.31
N ALA A 94 -4.58 9.17 -3.95
CA ALA A 94 -4.76 8.60 -2.62
C ALA A 94 -3.72 7.51 -2.32
N HIS A 95 -3.42 6.62 -3.30
CA HIS A 95 -2.41 5.57 -3.15
C HIS A 95 -0.99 6.16 -3.07
N THR A 96 -0.62 7.04 -4.00
CA THR A 96 0.70 7.67 -4.00
C THR A 96 0.92 8.52 -2.75
N GLY A 97 -0.11 9.20 -2.27
CA GLY A 97 -0.10 9.92 -0.99
C GLY A 97 0.12 8.99 0.21
N PHE A 98 -0.56 7.83 0.24
CA PHE A 98 -0.37 6.82 1.29
C PHE A 98 1.08 6.31 1.35
N VAL A 99 1.67 6.01 0.20
CA VAL A 99 3.07 5.55 0.12
C VAL A 99 4.04 6.65 0.58
N ALA A 100 3.80 7.91 0.22
CA ALA A 100 4.64 9.02 0.66
C ALA A 100 4.57 9.26 2.18
N GLU A 101 3.45 8.94 2.81
CA GLU A 101 3.25 8.98 4.27
C GLU A 101 3.89 7.78 4.99
N HIS A 102 3.97 6.63 4.32
CA HIS A 102 4.47 5.37 4.88
C HIS A 102 5.58 4.75 4.02
N PRO A 103 6.75 5.42 3.89
CA PRO A 103 7.82 4.98 2.98
C PRO A 103 8.44 3.62 3.35
N GLY A 104 8.26 3.17 4.57
CA GLY A 104 8.68 1.84 5.01
C GLY A 104 7.86 0.70 4.42
N VAL A 105 6.58 0.95 4.09
CA VAL A 105 5.67 -0.06 3.55
C VAL A 105 6.19 -0.67 2.24
N PRO A 106 6.52 0.12 1.19
CA PRO A 106 7.07 -0.45 -0.04
C PRO A 106 8.44 -1.11 0.16
N ARG A 107 9.29 -0.60 1.07
CA ARG A 107 10.58 -1.26 1.38
C ARG A 107 10.36 -2.66 1.94
N MET A 108 9.45 -2.81 2.91
CA MET A 108 9.11 -4.13 3.46
C MET A 108 8.50 -5.05 2.40
N MET A 109 7.63 -4.54 1.55
CA MET A 109 7.03 -5.29 0.45
C MET A 109 8.10 -5.83 -0.50
N PHE A 110 9.03 -4.98 -0.95
CA PHE A 110 10.12 -5.40 -1.84
C PHE A 110 11.06 -6.41 -1.17
N GLY A 111 11.38 -6.23 0.10
CA GLY A 111 12.16 -7.20 0.87
C GLY A 111 11.45 -8.56 0.96
N GLU A 112 10.14 -8.56 1.20
CA GLU A 112 9.35 -9.80 1.28
C GLU A 112 9.24 -10.51 -0.07
N LEU A 113 9.15 -9.77 -1.20
CA LEU A 113 9.09 -10.34 -2.54
C LEU A 113 10.35 -11.14 -2.90
N GLN A 114 11.50 -10.81 -2.30
CA GLN A 114 12.77 -11.52 -2.54
C GLN A 114 12.87 -12.86 -1.79
N ARG A 115 12.05 -13.09 -0.78
CA ARG A 115 12.03 -14.38 -0.07
C ARG A 115 11.50 -15.48 -0.99
N ALA A 116 12.09 -16.66 -0.91
CA ALA A 116 11.59 -17.83 -1.65
C ALA A 116 10.23 -18.31 -1.10
N GLY A 117 9.41 -18.90 -1.95
CA GLY A 117 8.14 -19.53 -1.58
C GLY A 117 6.98 -18.57 -1.31
N SER A 118 5.84 -19.14 -0.91
CA SER A 118 4.61 -18.43 -0.57
C SER A 118 4.53 -18.20 0.94
N THR A 119 5.00 -17.05 1.41
CA THR A 119 4.91 -16.65 2.81
C THR A 119 3.53 -16.07 3.15
N ALA A 120 3.18 -16.02 4.45
CA ALA A 120 1.91 -15.42 4.88
C ALA A 120 1.81 -13.92 4.47
N PRO A 121 2.85 -13.08 4.64
CA PRO A 121 2.84 -11.71 4.13
C PRO A 121 2.64 -11.62 2.62
N LYS A 122 3.24 -12.51 1.81
CA LYS A 122 3.01 -12.53 0.35
C LYS A 122 1.57 -12.86 -0.01
N ARG A 123 0.95 -13.80 0.69
CA ARG A 123 -0.47 -14.11 0.47
C ARG A 123 -1.36 -12.92 0.80
N ALA A 124 -1.08 -12.22 1.92
CA ALA A 124 -1.80 -11.01 2.29
C ALA A 124 -1.65 -9.89 1.24
N ALA A 125 -0.43 -9.69 0.72
CA ALA A 125 -0.16 -8.76 -0.37
C ALA A 125 -0.91 -9.13 -1.66
N SER A 126 -0.97 -10.42 -2.00
CA SER A 126 -1.72 -10.92 -3.16
C SER A 126 -3.22 -10.68 -3.03
N MET A 127 -3.79 -10.82 -1.82
CA MET A 127 -5.19 -10.47 -1.57
C MET A 127 -5.45 -8.97 -1.70
N LEU A 128 -4.55 -8.13 -1.17
CA LEU A 128 -4.64 -6.69 -1.36
C LEU A 128 -4.66 -6.32 -2.84
N LEU A 129 -3.74 -6.86 -3.64
CA LEU A 129 -3.69 -6.60 -5.09
C LEU A 129 -4.98 -7.03 -5.80
N ARG A 130 -5.58 -8.14 -5.42
CA ARG A 130 -6.85 -8.62 -5.99
C ARG A 130 -8.00 -7.66 -5.69
N HIS A 131 -8.17 -7.28 -4.41
CA HIS A 131 -9.19 -6.31 -4.03
C HIS A 131 -8.98 -4.93 -4.66
N TYR A 132 -7.72 -4.57 -4.88
CA TYR A 132 -7.38 -3.33 -5.60
C TYR A 132 -7.78 -3.42 -7.07
N ALA A 133 -7.46 -4.54 -7.73
CA ALA A 133 -7.82 -4.77 -9.13
C ALA A 133 -9.35 -4.75 -9.36
N GLU A 134 -10.14 -5.34 -8.46
CA GLU A 134 -11.61 -5.29 -8.54
C GLU A 134 -12.14 -3.85 -8.61
N ARG A 135 -11.58 -2.94 -7.83
CA ARG A 135 -11.94 -1.52 -7.83
C ARG A 135 -11.56 -0.80 -9.12
N LEU A 136 -10.36 -1.08 -9.61
CA LEU A 136 -9.88 -0.54 -10.88
C LEU A 136 -10.77 -1.01 -12.04
N HIS A 137 -11.05 -2.30 -12.11
CA HIS A 137 -11.91 -2.88 -13.13
C HIS A 137 -13.29 -2.24 -13.11
N TYR A 138 -13.89 -2.06 -11.92
CA TYR A 138 -15.19 -1.40 -11.80
C TYR A 138 -15.18 0.02 -12.40
N LEU A 139 -14.19 0.85 -12.07
CA LEU A 139 -14.08 2.22 -12.58
C LEU A 139 -13.80 2.24 -14.09
N LEU A 140 -12.87 1.40 -14.56
CA LEU A 140 -12.51 1.31 -15.97
C LEU A 140 -13.69 0.84 -16.84
N GLU A 141 -14.38 -0.21 -16.41
CA GLU A 141 -15.57 -0.72 -17.10
C GLU A 141 -16.72 0.32 -17.11
N THR A 142 -16.92 1.01 -15.98
CA THR A 142 -17.95 2.05 -15.88
C THR A 142 -17.63 3.20 -16.85
N GLY A 143 -16.39 3.68 -16.86
CA GLY A 143 -15.98 4.76 -17.77
C GLY A 143 -15.97 4.34 -19.24
N ARG A 144 -15.65 3.08 -19.56
CA ARG A 144 -15.77 2.52 -20.92
C ARG A 144 -17.24 2.50 -21.39
N LYS A 145 -18.15 2.05 -20.52
CA LYS A 145 -19.59 1.98 -20.83
C LYS A 145 -20.23 3.36 -20.95
N SER A 146 -19.81 4.34 -20.17
CA SER A 146 -20.29 5.72 -20.23
C SER A 146 -19.68 6.53 -21.38
N GLY A 147 -18.64 6.01 -22.05
CA GLY A 147 -17.93 6.71 -23.12
C GLY A 147 -16.90 7.73 -22.63
N GLU A 148 -16.57 7.75 -21.34
CA GLU A 148 -15.44 8.53 -20.81
C GLU A 148 -14.11 7.97 -21.31
N PHE A 149 -14.01 6.63 -21.47
CA PHE A 149 -12.85 5.94 -21.98
C PHE A 149 -13.12 5.33 -23.36
N ASP A 150 -12.06 4.98 -24.06
CA ASP A 150 -12.17 4.33 -25.36
C ASP A 150 -12.99 3.03 -25.26
N HIS A 151 -13.91 2.81 -26.21
CA HIS A 151 -14.75 1.62 -26.25
C HIS A 151 -13.94 0.32 -26.48
N GLY A 152 -12.78 0.45 -27.17
CA GLY A 152 -11.83 -0.66 -27.41
C GLY A 152 -10.80 -0.84 -26.29
N LEU A 153 -10.93 -0.12 -25.16
CA LEU A 153 -9.97 -0.19 -24.07
C LEU A 153 -9.81 -1.62 -23.53
N ASP A 154 -8.59 -2.14 -23.53
CA ASP A 154 -8.21 -3.33 -22.79
C ASP A 154 -8.13 -2.97 -21.30
N VAL A 155 -9.18 -3.34 -20.55
CA VAL A 155 -9.34 -3.01 -19.14
C VAL A 155 -8.25 -3.66 -18.27
N ASP A 156 -7.83 -4.89 -18.60
CA ASP A 156 -6.79 -5.61 -17.85
C ASP A 156 -5.43 -4.95 -18.04
N ALA A 157 -5.09 -4.58 -19.27
CA ALA A 157 -3.87 -3.85 -19.58
C ALA A 157 -3.88 -2.46 -18.93
N ALA A 158 -5.00 -1.74 -18.97
CA ALA A 158 -5.14 -0.45 -18.32
C ALA A 158 -4.99 -0.53 -16.79
N ALA A 159 -5.57 -1.55 -16.16
CA ALA A 159 -5.42 -1.79 -14.72
C ALA A 159 -3.96 -2.12 -14.36
N THR A 160 -3.30 -2.95 -15.16
CA THR A 160 -1.88 -3.30 -15.00
C THR A 160 -0.99 -2.06 -15.12
N LEU A 161 -1.24 -1.22 -16.14
CA LEU A 161 -0.48 0.02 -16.36
C LEU A 161 -0.68 1.02 -15.21
N PHE A 162 -1.90 1.12 -14.68
CA PHE A 162 -2.21 1.98 -13.54
C PHE A 162 -1.35 1.61 -12.32
N VAL A 163 -1.38 0.35 -11.92
CA VAL A 163 -0.59 -0.15 -10.78
C VAL A 163 0.91 -0.04 -11.07
N GLY A 164 1.35 -0.42 -12.27
CA GLY A 164 2.73 -0.33 -12.70
C GLY A 164 3.28 1.10 -12.69
N SER A 165 2.45 2.09 -13.02
CA SER A 165 2.84 3.51 -12.95
C SER A 165 3.11 3.96 -11.50
N ILE A 166 2.29 3.53 -10.55
CA ILE A 166 2.51 3.80 -9.12
C ILE A 166 3.78 3.09 -8.64
N GLN A 167 3.94 1.80 -8.97
CA GLN A 167 5.15 1.03 -8.61
C GLN A 167 6.42 1.66 -9.18
N GLY A 168 6.37 2.17 -10.41
CA GLY A 168 7.48 2.88 -11.04
C GLY A 168 7.84 4.17 -10.31
N LEU A 169 6.86 4.98 -9.91
CA LEU A 169 7.07 6.19 -9.11
C LEU A 169 7.73 5.86 -7.76
N VAL A 170 7.22 4.83 -7.09
CA VAL A 170 7.74 4.37 -5.79
C VAL A 170 9.18 3.89 -5.92
N MET A 171 9.47 3.04 -6.91
CA MET A 171 10.82 2.50 -7.12
C MET A 171 11.82 3.61 -7.41
N GLN A 172 11.48 4.55 -8.30
CA GLN A 172 12.36 5.68 -8.61
C GLN A 172 12.61 6.57 -7.39
N ALA A 173 11.58 6.82 -6.59
CA ALA A 173 11.70 7.62 -5.37
C ALA A 173 12.62 6.95 -4.33
N LEU A 174 12.52 5.63 -4.16
CA LEU A 174 13.36 4.85 -3.27
C LEU A 174 14.83 4.83 -3.73
N ILE A 175 15.08 4.69 -5.05
CA ILE A 175 16.44 4.72 -5.62
C ILE A 175 17.11 6.07 -5.37
N VAL A 176 16.37 7.17 -5.54
CA VAL A 176 16.91 8.54 -5.37
C VAL A 176 16.94 8.96 -3.89
N GLY A 177 16.19 8.27 -3.01
CA GLY A 177 16.06 8.66 -1.60
C GLY A 177 15.12 9.86 -1.35
N ASP A 178 14.35 10.29 -2.36
CA ASP A 178 13.38 11.40 -2.25
C ASP A 178 11.93 10.88 -2.39
N VAL A 179 11.35 10.47 -1.28
CA VAL A 179 9.97 9.94 -1.23
C VAL A 179 8.94 11.03 -1.57
N GLN A 180 9.22 12.31 -1.29
CA GLN A 180 8.29 13.40 -1.59
C GLN A 180 8.15 13.64 -3.10
N ARG A 181 9.10 13.16 -3.90
CA ARG A 181 9.03 13.16 -5.36
C ARG A 181 7.76 12.43 -5.87
N ILE A 182 7.31 11.39 -5.17
CA ILE A 182 6.09 10.65 -5.55
C ILE A 182 4.91 11.62 -5.66
N ARG A 183 4.71 12.50 -4.67
CA ARG A 183 3.61 13.46 -4.66
C ARG A 183 3.71 14.51 -5.79
N ARG A 184 4.93 14.92 -6.14
CA ARG A 184 5.16 15.91 -7.20
C ARG A 184 4.90 15.33 -8.59
N ASP A 185 5.32 14.08 -8.81
CA ASP A 185 5.28 13.46 -10.13
C ASP A 185 3.95 12.71 -10.39
N ALA A 186 3.23 12.28 -9.36
CA ALA A 186 2.00 11.50 -9.49
C ALA A 186 0.92 12.16 -10.39
N PRO A 187 0.58 13.46 -10.25
CA PRO A 187 -0.44 14.07 -11.11
C PRO A 187 -0.02 14.08 -12.58
N ARG A 188 1.27 14.30 -12.85
CA ARG A 188 1.80 14.35 -14.24
C ARG A 188 1.81 12.97 -14.89
N VAL A 189 2.18 11.93 -14.13
CA VAL A 189 2.15 10.54 -14.62
C VAL A 189 0.71 10.11 -14.85
N PHE A 190 -0.20 10.42 -13.92
CA PHE A 190 -1.62 10.12 -14.10
C PHE A 190 -2.22 10.80 -15.33
N ALA A 191 -1.87 12.07 -15.60
CA ALA A 191 -2.33 12.78 -16.78
C ALA A 191 -1.90 12.11 -18.11
N ILE A 192 -0.72 11.47 -18.13
CA ILE A 192 -0.27 10.68 -19.30
C ILE A 192 -1.09 9.39 -19.40
N TYR A 193 -1.28 8.68 -18.28
CA TYR A 193 -2.11 7.49 -18.20
C TYR A 193 -3.53 7.75 -18.71
N LEU A 194 -4.18 8.80 -18.20
CA LEU A 194 -5.55 9.17 -18.57
C LEU A 194 -5.68 9.43 -20.08
N ARG A 195 -4.74 10.16 -20.68
CA ARG A 195 -4.72 10.38 -22.12
C ARG A 195 -4.60 9.09 -22.94
N GLY A 196 -3.90 8.08 -22.39
CA GLY A 196 -3.73 6.79 -23.04
C GLY A 196 -5.00 5.92 -23.05
N ILE A 197 -5.90 6.13 -22.09
CA ILE A 197 -7.15 5.36 -21.97
C ILE A 197 -8.40 6.11 -22.46
N THR A 198 -8.30 7.41 -22.67
CA THR A 198 -9.39 8.21 -23.25
C THR A 198 -9.34 8.19 -24.77
N LYS A 199 -10.50 8.36 -25.40
CA LYS A 199 -10.61 8.41 -26.85
C LYS A 199 -9.72 9.52 -27.40
N GLY A 200 -8.78 9.19 -28.29
CA GLY A 200 -8.03 10.20 -29.01
C GLY A 200 -8.99 11.16 -29.72
N ARG A 201 -8.83 12.48 -29.55
CA ARG A 201 -9.49 13.43 -30.44
C ARG A 201 -8.92 13.18 -31.83
N ALA A 202 -9.77 12.65 -32.74
CA ALA A 202 -9.46 12.58 -34.16
C ALA A 202 -9.27 14.01 -34.70
#